data_5d75e35d3ba7fd975fc4803fa45e2cf3
#
_entry.id   5d75e35d3ba7fd975fc4803fa45e2cf3
#
_cell.length_a   1.000
_cell.length_b   1.000
_cell.length_c   1.000
_cell.angle_alpha   90.00
_cell.angle_beta   90.00
_cell.angle_gamma   90.00
#
_symmetry.space_group_name_H-M   'P 1'
#
loop_
_entity.id
_entity.type
_entity.pdbx_description
1 polymer ?
#
loop_
_entity_poly.entity_id
_entity_poly.type
_entity_poly.pdbx_seq_one_letter_code
_entity_poly.pdbx_strand_id
1 'polypeptide(L)'
;PISEKQLPEPAQFYDNINEIIFKPEPEFYDPDDEKLKHIIEERKNRFPDIYQTRATTELAVILDTAIKCSYELSKRNYKLVVPQYRPQEDKIQYLMPIYLGATFNKLPDFALVLDHESGYYKPETILDLDDAYQNARLIAKPDNFWLHPEQI
;
A
#
# COMPACT_ATOMS: atom_id res chain seq x y z
N PRO A 1 -15.24 3.81 -15.88
CA PRO A 1 -14.27 4.87 -15.59
C PRO A 1 -14.85 5.96 -14.72
N ILE A 2 -14.00 6.56 -13.91
CA ILE A 2 -14.40 7.68 -13.06
C ILE A 2 -14.56 8.91 -13.94
N SER A 3 -15.70 9.61 -13.82
CA SER A 3 -15.93 10.83 -14.57
C SER A 3 -15.02 11.95 -14.03
N GLU A 4 -14.76 12.96 -14.87
CA GLU A 4 -13.96 14.12 -14.46
C GLU A 4 -14.51 14.82 -13.22
N LYS A 5 -15.81 14.77 -13.02
CA LYS A 5 -16.46 15.36 -11.86
C LYS A 5 -16.15 14.63 -10.55
N GLN A 6 -15.71 13.36 -10.66
CA GLN A 6 -15.38 12.53 -9.52
C GLN A 6 -13.87 12.52 -9.22
N LEU A 7 -13.07 13.05 -10.15
CA LEU A 7 -11.63 13.11 -9.97
C LEU A 7 -11.25 14.44 -9.37
N PRO A 8 -10.58 14.45 -8.21
CA PRO A 8 -10.05 15.70 -7.68
C PRO A 8 -8.86 16.14 -8.52
N GLU A 9 -8.70 17.41 -8.67
CA GLU A 9 -7.44 17.97 -9.15
C GLU A 9 -6.52 18.07 -7.95
N PRO A 10 -5.33 17.48 -7.99
CA PRO A 10 -4.43 17.48 -6.83
C PRO A 10 -4.18 18.88 -6.26
N ALA A 11 -4.03 19.88 -7.14
CA ALA A 11 -3.80 21.25 -6.71
C ALA A 11 -4.98 21.88 -5.97
N GLN A 12 -6.18 21.36 -6.14
CA GLN A 12 -7.38 21.85 -5.44
C GLN A 12 -7.51 21.26 -4.05
N PHE A 13 -6.98 20.04 -3.85
CA PHE A 13 -7.07 19.35 -2.57
C PHE A 13 -5.85 19.57 -1.70
N TYR A 14 -4.68 19.75 -2.33
CA TYR A 14 -3.41 19.82 -1.60
C TYR A 14 -2.56 20.95 -2.17
N ASP A 15 -2.54 22.06 -1.47
CA ASP A 15 -1.70 23.22 -1.83
C ASP A 15 -0.22 22.92 -1.65
N ASN A 16 0.08 21.93 -0.79
CA ASN A 16 1.45 21.56 -0.46
C ASN A 16 1.62 20.06 -0.67
N ILE A 17 2.54 19.69 -1.55
CA ILE A 17 2.85 18.29 -1.83
C ILE A 17 3.26 17.51 -0.57
N ASN A 18 3.79 18.19 0.44
CA ASN A 18 4.15 17.55 1.71
C ASN A 18 2.95 16.94 2.44
N GLU A 19 1.73 17.38 2.11
CA GLU A 19 0.51 16.81 2.71
C GLU A 19 0.21 15.42 2.21
N ILE A 20 0.72 15.07 1.02
CA ILE A 20 0.46 13.76 0.42
C ILE A 20 1.71 12.87 0.38
N ILE A 21 2.84 13.34 0.89
CA ILE A 21 4.05 12.53 0.98
C ILE A 21 3.97 11.65 2.22
N PHE A 22 4.27 10.36 2.03
CA PHE A 22 4.36 9.43 3.15
C PHE A 22 5.49 9.86 4.11
N LYS A 23 5.15 9.96 5.39
CA LYS A 23 6.11 10.28 6.44
C LYS A 23 6.15 9.13 7.44
N PRO A 24 7.30 8.49 7.64
CA PRO A 24 7.41 7.45 8.67
C PRO A 24 7.05 8.01 10.04
N GLU A 25 6.18 7.31 10.72
CA GLU A 25 5.76 7.67 12.08
C GLU A 25 6.57 6.86 13.09
N PRO A 26 6.81 7.39 14.33
CA PRO A 26 7.55 6.64 15.34
C PRO A 26 6.93 5.29 15.68
N GLU A 27 5.60 5.23 15.72
CA GLU A 27 4.86 3.99 15.89
C GLU A 27 4.14 3.72 14.58
N PHE A 28 4.79 2.95 13.71
CA PHE A 28 4.30 2.79 12.35
C PHE A 28 2.90 2.22 12.29
N TYR A 29 2.67 1.08 12.93
CA TYR A 29 1.34 0.52 13.00
C TYR A 29 1.20 -0.35 14.24
N ASP A 30 -0.04 -0.41 14.71
CA ASP A 30 -0.37 -1.31 15.81
C ASP A 30 -0.59 -2.70 15.20
N PRO A 31 0.18 -3.72 15.61
CA PRO A 31 0.01 -5.07 15.10
C PRO A 31 -1.29 -5.68 15.61
N ASP A 32 -2.37 -5.37 14.94
CA ASP A 32 -3.65 -6.01 15.19
C ASP A 32 -3.71 -7.30 14.40
N ASP A 33 -3.38 -8.41 15.06
CA ASP A 33 -3.37 -9.73 14.43
C ASP A 33 -4.71 -10.08 13.80
N GLU A 34 -5.81 -9.67 14.41
CA GLU A 34 -7.14 -9.93 13.87
C GLU A 34 -7.36 -9.21 12.56
N LYS A 35 -6.88 -7.97 12.44
CA LYS A 35 -7.00 -7.20 11.20
C LYS A 35 -6.18 -7.83 10.08
N LEU A 36 -4.94 -8.26 10.37
CA LEU A 36 -4.11 -8.94 9.37
C LEU A 36 -4.73 -10.25 8.92
N LYS A 37 -5.27 -11.04 9.85
CA LYS A 37 -5.95 -12.29 9.52
C LYS A 37 -7.17 -12.03 8.64
N HIS A 38 -7.93 -11.00 8.94
CA HIS A 38 -9.11 -10.62 8.17
C HIS A 38 -8.73 -10.23 6.74
N ILE A 39 -7.70 -9.43 6.57
CA ILE A 39 -7.17 -9.05 5.25
C ILE A 39 -6.77 -10.29 4.46
N ILE A 40 -6.06 -11.20 5.11
CA ILE A 40 -5.59 -12.44 4.48
C ILE A 40 -6.78 -13.30 4.04
N GLU A 41 -7.77 -13.49 4.90
CA GLU A 41 -8.95 -14.29 4.59
C GLU A 41 -9.73 -13.72 3.40
N GLU A 42 -9.88 -12.40 3.35
CA GLU A 42 -10.59 -11.75 2.26
C GLU A 42 -9.82 -11.73 0.94
N ARG A 43 -8.49 -11.68 0.99
CA ARG A 43 -7.65 -11.43 -0.18
C ARG A 43 -6.60 -12.50 -0.42
N LYS A 44 -6.84 -13.71 0.06
CA LYS A 44 -5.88 -14.81 -0.08
C LYS A 44 -5.53 -15.10 -1.53
N ASN A 45 -6.46 -14.88 -2.44
CA ASN A 45 -6.26 -15.06 -3.87
C ASN A 45 -5.24 -14.09 -4.49
N ARG A 46 -4.87 -13.03 -3.78
CA ARG A 46 -3.86 -12.07 -4.22
C ARG A 46 -2.44 -12.46 -3.79
N PHE A 47 -2.31 -13.47 -2.96
CA PHE A 47 -1.02 -14.03 -2.60
C PHE A 47 -0.49 -14.90 -3.73
N PRO A 48 0.84 -15.00 -3.91
CA PRO A 48 1.40 -15.97 -4.84
C PRO A 48 0.96 -17.40 -4.48
N ASP A 49 0.87 -18.25 -5.49
CA ASP A 49 0.32 -19.61 -5.34
C ASP A 49 0.97 -20.41 -4.22
N ILE A 50 2.28 -20.25 -4.05
CA ILE A 50 3.02 -20.99 -3.02
C ILE A 50 2.55 -20.67 -1.59
N TYR A 51 1.88 -19.52 -1.40
CA TYR A 51 1.38 -19.10 -0.10
C TYR A 51 -0.09 -19.47 0.12
N GLN A 52 -0.84 -19.74 -0.94
CA GLN A 52 -2.28 -19.91 -0.84
C GLN A 52 -2.72 -21.16 -0.07
N THR A 53 -1.85 -22.15 0.06
CA THR A 53 -2.13 -23.36 0.82
C THR A 53 -1.73 -23.27 2.29
N ARG A 54 -1.11 -22.17 2.70
CA ARG A 54 -0.65 -22.00 4.08
C ARG A 54 -1.77 -21.53 4.99
N ALA A 55 -1.62 -21.82 6.28
CA ALA A 55 -2.60 -21.39 7.28
C ALA A 55 -2.60 -19.86 7.42
N THR A 56 -3.77 -19.30 7.72
CA THR A 56 -3.93 -17.84 7.92
C THR A 56 -3.00 -17.31 9.00
N THR A 57 -2.81 -18.04 10.09
CA THR A 57 -1.90 -17.64 11.17
C THR A 57 -0.46 -17.55 10.71
N GLU A 58 -0.02 -18.48 9.87
CA GLU A 58 1.32 -18.48 9.29
C GLU A 58 1.49 -17.29 8.34
N LEU A 59 0.50 -17.05 7.49
CA LEU A 59 0.52 -15.91 6.57
C LEU A 59 0.52 -14.58 7.31
N ALA A 60 -0.15 -14.50 8.46
CA ALA A 60 -0.15 -13.28 9.26
C ALA A 60 1.25 -12.95 9.78
N VAL A 61 2.02 -13.94 10.21
CA VAL A 61 3.42 -13.75 10.62
C VAL A 61 4.28 -13.30 9.47
N ILE A 62 4.11 -13.94 8.31
CA ILE A 62 4.87 -13.59 7.10
C ILE A 62 4.56 -12.17 6.66
N LEU A 63 3.28 -11.81 6.64
CA LEU A 63 2.85 -10.47 6.23
C LEU A 63 3.34 -9.41 7.22
N ASP A 64 3.23 -9.65 8.51
CA ASP A 64 3.72 -8.73 9.53
C ASP A 64 5.21 -8.44 9.37
N THR A 65 5.99 -9.48 9.16
CA THR A 65 7.44 -9.34 8.90
C THR A 65 7.70 -8.52 7.65
N ALA A 66 6.97 -8.80 6.57
CA ALA A 66 7.13 -8.08 5.31
C ALA A 66 6.76 -6.60 5.44
N ILE A 67 5.72 -6.29 6.22
CA ILE A 67 5.31 -4.90 6.50
C ILE A 67 6.43 -4.16 7.22
N LYS A 68 7.00 -4.78 8.25
CA LYS A 68 8.10 -4.17 9.02
C LYS A 68 9.33 -3.93 8.17
N CYS A 69 9.66 -4.88 7.28
CA CYS A 69 10.77 -4.71 6.35
C CYS A 69 10.55 -3.55 5.39
N SER A 70 9.35 -3.45 4.80
CA SER A 70 9.04 -2.35 3.88
C SER A 70 9.03 -1.00 4.59
N TYR A 71 8.57 -0.97 5.82
CA TYR A 71 8.61 0.24 6.62
C TYR A 71 10.06 0.72 6.84
N GLU A 72 10.97 -0.18 7.18
CA GLU A 72 12.38 0.17 7.35
C GLU A 72 13.00 0.69 6.04
N LEU A 73 12.63 0.11 4.91
CA LEU A 73 13.05 0.61 3.60
C LEU A 73 12.50 2.01 3.33
N SER A 74 11.27 2.30 3.74
CA SER A 74 10.63 3.59 3.50
C SER A 74 11.32 4.72 4.27
N LYS A 75 11.98 4.43 5.36
CA LYS A 75 12.76 5.42 6.11
C LYS A 75 13.94 5.95 5.31
N ARG A 76 14.47 5.12 4.40
CA ARG A 76 15.60 5.49 3.54
C ARG A 76 15.15 6.06 2.20
N ASN A 77 13.94 5.72 1.79
CA ASN A 77 13.36 6.17 0.53
C ASN A 77 11.87 6.40 0.71
N TYR A 78 11.51 7.63 1.06
CA TYR A 78 10.11 7.99 1.29
C TYR A 78 9.23 7.82 0.04
N LYS A 79 9.84 7.84 -1.16
CA LYS A 79 9.11 7.64 -2.41
C LYS A 79 8.68 6.19 -2.62
N LEU A 80 9.19 5.27 -1.81
CA LEU A 80 8.80 3.86 -1.89
C LEU A 80 7.31 3.69 -1.68
N VAL A 81 6.73 4.46 -0.76
CA VAL A 81 5.30 4.42 -0.44
C VAL A 81 4.58 5.48 -1.28
N VAL A 82 3.60 5.05 -2.04
CA VAL A 82 2.94 5.87 -3.07
C VAL A 82 1.54 6.25 -2.59
N PRO A 83 1.15 7.55 -2.67
CA PRO A 83 -0.20 7.94 -2.31
C PRO A 83 -1.22 7.49 -3.35
N GLN A 84 -2.44 7.17 -2.88
CA GLN A 84 -3.61 6.95 -3.72
C GLN A 84 -4.79 7.72 -3.17
N TYR A 85 -5.71 8.08 -4.05
CA TYR A 85 -6.96 8.74 -3.66
C TYR A 85 -8.11 7.74 -3.66
N ARG A 86 -8.93 7.79 -2.60
CA ARG A 86 -10.15 6.98 -2.47
C ARG A 86 -11.36 7.89 -2.60
N PRO A 87 -12.00 7.95 -3.79
CA PRO A 87 -13.14 8.86 -4.00
C PRO A 87 -14.30 8.65 -3.03
N GLN A 88 -14.60 7.39 -2.70
CA GLN A 88 -15.73 7.07 -1.81
C GLN A 88 -15.56 7.66 -0.41
N GLU A 89 -14.33 7.81 0.03
CA GLU A 89 -14.00 8.25 1.38
C GLU A 89 -13.40 9.65 1.40
N ASP A 90 -13.16 10.22 0.23
CA ASP A 90 -12.56 11.54 0.04
C ASP A 90 -11.29 11.71 0.88
N LYS A 91 -10.40 10.74 0.78
CA LYS A 91 -9.15 10.77 1.53
C LYS A 91 -8.01 10.15 0.74
N ILE A 92 -6.79 10.51 1.16
CA ILE A 92 -5.56 9.91 0.65
C ILE A 92 -5.22 8.70 1.50
N GLN A 93 -4.93 7.60 0.85
CA GLN A 93 -4.33 6.41 1.45
C GLN A 93 -2.95 6.22 0.85
N TYR A 94 -2.19 5.28 1.38
CA TYR A 94 -0.83 5.03 0.93
C TYR A 94 -0.67 3.58 0.49
N LEU A 95 0.10 3.38 -0.58
CA LEU A 95 0.41 2.06 -1.13
C LEU A 95 1.85 1.70 -0.77
N MET A 96 2.01 0.65 0.00
CA MET A 96 3.32 0.16 0.42
C MET A 96 3.63 -1.14 -0.32
N PRO A 97 4.80 -1.26 -0.98
CA PRO A 97 5.16 -2.50 -1.64
C PRO A 97 5.48 -3.59 -0.62
N ILE A 98 4.98 -4.80 -0.84
CA ILE A 98 5.18 -5.93 0.06
C ILE A 98 5.96 -7.03 -0.65
N TYR A 99 7.06 -7.43 -0.03
CA TYR A 99 7.97 -8.47 -0.50
C TYR A 99 7.94 -9.62 0.50
N LEU A 100 7.11 -10.63 0.23
CA LEU A 100 6.86 -11.70 1.19
C LEU A 100 8.10 -12.54 1.50
N GLY A 101 8.97 -12.70 0.54
CA GLY A 101 10.21 -13.47 0.72
C GLY A 101 11.42 -12.64 1.13
N ALA A 102 11.23 -11.39 1.53
CA ALA A 102 12.29 -10.44 1.88
C ALA A 102 13.34 -10.27 0.78
N THR A 103 12.92 -10.43 -0.48
CA THR A 103 13.76 -10.24 -1.65
C THR A 103 13.36 -8.95 -2.35
N PHE A 104 14.23 -7.94 -2.32
CA PHE A 104 13.90 -6.58 -2.75
C PHE A 104 14.43 -6.22 -4.14
N ASN A 105 15.06 -7.16 -4.84
CA ASN A 105 15.61 -6.95 -6.17
C ASN A 105 14.66 -7.38 -7.29
N LYS A 106 13.40 -7.60 -6.96
CA LYS A 106 12.33 -7.97 -7.88
C LYS A 106 11.11 -7.11 -7.61
N LEU A 107 10.05 -7.26 -8.40
CA LEU A 107 8.79 -6.61 -8.12
C LEU A 107 8.19 -7.12 -6.80
N PRO A 108 7.48 -6.27 -6.07
CA PRO A 108 6.76 -6.73 -4.89
C PRO A 108 5.66 -7.71 -5.27
N ASP A 109 5.23 -8.50 -4.30
CA ASP A 109 4.15 -9.47 -4.50
C ASP A 109 2.79 -8.79 -4.62
N PHE A 110 2.58 -7.73 -3.87
CA PHE A 110 1.37 -6.91 -3.94
C PHE A 110 1.62 -5.57 -3.22
N ALA A 111 0.60 -4.71 -3.20
CA ALA A 111 0.64 -3.46 -2.46
C ALA A 111 -0.28 -3.55 -1.24
N LEU A 112 0.20 -3.06 -0.11
CA LEU A 112 -0.60 -2.90 1.10
C LEU A 112 -1.17 -1.48 1.11
N VAL A 113 -2.48 -1.37 1.33
CA VAL A 113 -3.15 -0.08 1.48
C VAL A 113 -3.12 0.32 2.93
N LEU A 114 -2.61 1.51 3.22
CA LEU A 114 -2.49 2.06 4.55
C LEU A 114 -3.37 3.29 4.71
N ASP A 115 -4.14 3.35 5.78
CA ASP A 115 -4.76 4.60 6.25
C ASP A 115 -3.80 5.26 7.22
N HIS A 116 -3.74 6.59 7.17
CA HIS A 116 -2.97 7.38 8.12
C HIS A 116 -3.90 7.82 9.26
N GLU A 117 -3.56 7.37 10.46
CA GLU A 117 -4.21 7.80 11.69
C GLU A 117 -3.28 8.74 12.46
N SER A 118 -3.74 9.26 13.57
CA SER A 118 -2.93 10.16 14.37
C SER A 118 -1.73 9.42 14.98
N GLY A 119 -0.55 9.64 14.41
CA GLY A 119 0.69 9.08 14.92
C GLY A 119 1.02 7.68 14.44
N TYR A 120 0.20 7.05 13.59
CA TYR A 120 0.48 5.72 13.06
C TYR A 120 -0.25 5.46 11.74
N TYR A 121 0.10 4.36 11.09
CA TYR A 121 -0.56 3.90 9.86
C TYR A 121 -1.28 2.59 10.15
N LYS A 122 -2.42 2.39 9.49
CA LYS A 122 -3.28 1.24 9.72
C LYS A 122 -3.47 0.47 8.42
N PRO A 123 -3.11 -0.81 8.38
CA PRO A 123 -3.39 -1.65 7.21
C PRO A 123 -4.88 -1.78 6.96
N GLU A 124 -5.31 -1.58 5.71
CA GLU A 124 -6.72 -1.69 5.33
C GLU A 124 -7.00 -2.89 4.46
N THR A 125 -6.21 -3.09 3.40
CA THR A 125 -6.36 -4.22 2.49
C THR A 125 -5.10 -4.36 1.64
N ILE A 126 -5.08 -5.35 0.77
CA ILE A 126 -4.02 -5.51 -0.22
C ILE A 126 -4.61 -5.41 -1.62
N LEU A 127 -3.81 -4.91 -2.55
CA LEU A 127 -4.16 -4.78 -3.97
C LEU A 127 -3.07 -5.45 -4.79
N ASP A 128 -3.44 -6.06 -5.91
CA ASP A 128 -2.43 -6.45 -6.88
C ASP A 128 -1.81 -5.20 -7.52
N LEU A 129 -0.69 -5.37 -8.20
CA LEU A 129 0.06 -4.22 -8.73
C LEU A 129 -0.70 -3.45 -9.80
N ASP A 130 -1.52 -4.14 -10.60
CA ASP A 130 -2.30 -3.47 -11.63
C ASP A 130 -3.33 -2.53 -11.02
N ASP A 131 -4.09 -3.01 -10.03
CA ASP A 131 -5.08 -2.18 -9.34
C ASP A 131 -4.40 -1.04 -8.58
N ALA A 132 -3.26 -1.30 -7.95
CA ALA A 132 -2.50 -0.28 -7.25
C ALA A 132 -2.06 0.83 -8.21
N TYR A 133 -1.55 0.48 -9.38
CA TYR A 133 -1.15 1.47 -10.37
C TYR A 133 -2.36 2.32 -10.83
N GLN A 134 -3.49 1.67 -11.13
CA GLN A 134 -4.70 2.38 -11.57
C GLN A 134 -5.18 3.38 -10.51
N ASN A 135 -5.11 3.01 -9.26
CA ASN A 135 -5.53 3.91 -8.18
C ASN A 135 -4.55 5.06 -7.95
N ALA A 136 -3.26 4.80 -8.02
CA ALA A 136 -2.24 5.83 -7.81
C ALA A 136 -2.28 6.90 -8.90
N ARG A 137 -2.54 6.53 -10.15
CA ARG A 137 -2.57 7.48 -11.26
C ARG A 137 -3.72 8.49 -11.19
N LEU A 138 -4.69 8.28 -10.31
CA LEU A 138 -5.77 9.24 -10.10
C LEU A 138 -5.28 10.55 -9.46
N ILE A 139 -4.15 10.50 -8.77
CA ILE A 139 -3.54 11.69 -8.16
C ILE A 139 -2.54 12.32 -9.13
N ALA A 140 -1.60 11.50 -9.58
CA ALA A 140 -0.53 11.90 -10.49
C ALA A 140 -0.01 10.64 -11.15
N LYS A 141 0.72 10.81 -12.27
CA LYS A 141 1.36 9.68 -12.91
C LYS A 141 2.42 9.10 -11.96
N PRO A 142 2.29 7.83 -11.57
CA PRO A 142 3.31 7.23 -10.73
C PRO A 142 4.65 7.17 -11.43
N ASP A 143 5.69 7.59 -10.73
CA ASP A 143 7.06 7.53 -11.21
C ASP A 143 7.89 6.83 -10.14
N ASN A 144 7.65 5.53 -10.02
CA ASN A 144 8.28 4.74 -8.99
C ASN A 144 8.75 3.42 -9.57
N PHE A 145 9.88 2.92 -9.08
CA PHE A 145 10.51 1.73 -9.65
C PHE A 145 9.64 0.47 -9.54
N TRP A 146 8.76 0.40 -8.54
CA TRP A 146 7.91 -0.78 -8.34
C TRP A 146 6.50 -0.61 -8.87
N LEU A 147 6.06 0.62 -9.11
CA LEU A 147 4.70 0.92 -9.57
C LEU A 147 4.75 1.69 -10.88
N HIS A 148 4.84 0.96 -11.97
CA HIS A 148 5.11 1.52 -13.29
C HIS A 148 4.25 0.80 -14.34
N PRO A 149 3.71 1.50 -15.35
CA PRO A 149 2.84 0.85 -16.33
C PRO A 149 3.52 -0.27 -17.13
N GLU A 150 4.83 -0.20 -17.28
CA GLU A 150 5.59 -1.18 -18.06
C GLU A 150 5.78 -2.51 -17.33
N GLN A 151 5.51 -2.54 -16.03
CA GLN A 151 5.73 -3.70 -15.18
C GLN A 151 4.44 -4.45 -14.86
N ILE A 152 3.30 -3.91 -15.28
CA ILE A 152 1.98 -4.42 -14.89
C ILE A 152 1.25 -5.02 -16.07
#